data_47e822eaa972e5eaa45ee241aacb6df3
#
_entry.id   47e822eaa972e5eaa45ee241aacb6df3
#
_cell.length_a   1.000
_cell.length_b   1.000
_cell.length_c   1.000
_cell.angle_alpha   90.00
_cell.angle_beta   90.00
_cell.angle_gamma   90.00
#
_symmetry.space_group_name_H-M   'P 1'
#
loop_
_entity.id
_entity.type
_entity.pdbx_description
1 polymer ?
#
loop_
_entity_poly.entity_id
_entity_poly.type
_entity_poly.pdbx_seq_one_letter_code
_entity_poly.pdbx_strand_id
1 'polypeptide(L)' 'MMTMQSLLPEPGAGAGTGARGAGAEFRLFDMDPDAAARRAEVAGWYILQPPTDKPHGLRECYLLDLEGYCWVPGSVIA' A
#
# COMPACT_ATOMS: atom_id res chain seq x y z
N MET A 1 19.40 0.98 -5.24
CA MET A 1 18.08 1.42 -5.69
C MET A 1 17.05 1.09 -4.64
N MET A 2 16.13 1.99 -4.40
CA MET A 2 15.10 1.77 -3.40
C MET A 2 13.98 0.90 -3.95
N THR A 3 13.61 -0.12 -3.22
CA THR A 3 12.51 -1.00 -3.60
C THR A 3 11.25 -0.56 -2.88
N MET A 4 10.11 -1.15 -3.25
CA MET A 4 8.87 -0.88 -2.53
C MET A 4 9.02 -1.20 -1.05
N GLN A 5 9.69 -2.29 -0.73
CA GLN A 5 9.88 -2.66 0.68
C GLN A 5 10.76 -1.69 1.44
N SER A 6 11.58 -0.91 0.75
CA SER A 6 12.35 0.14 1.41
C SER A 6 11.46 1.28 1.90
N LEU A 7 10.28 1.44 1.31
CA LEU A 7 9.35 2.50 1.66
C LEU A 7 8.23 2.04 2.58
N LEU A 8 7.93 0.75 2.55
CA LEU A 8 6.84 0.19 3.33
C LEU A 8 7.41 -0.72 4.40
N PRO A 9 6.69 -0.88 5.52
CA PRO A 9 7.10 -1.85 6.53
C PRO A 9 7.23 -3.24 5.91
N GLU A 10 8.12 -4.05 6.48
CA GLU A 10 8.26 -5.42 6.03
C GLU A 10 6.95 -6.17 6.20
N PRO A 11 6.51 -6.92 5.19
CA PRO A 11 5.36 -7.79 5.37
C PRO A 11 5.61 -8.74 6.54
N GLY A 12 4.66 -8.82 7.44
CA GLY A 12 4.78 -9.64 8.62
C GLY A 12 5.43 -8.95 9.81
N ALA A 13 6.21 -7.88 9.59
CA ALA A 13 6.81 -7.14 10.69
C ALA A 13 5.73 -6.29 11.34
N GLY A 14 5.38 -6.58 12.56
CA GLY A 14 4.32 -5.88 13.24
C GLY A 14 2.93 -6.28 12.78
N ALA A 15 2.83 -7.10 11.76
CA ALA A 15 1.55 -7.65 11.34
C ALA A 15 1.27 -8.88 12.19
N GLY A 16 0.08 -9.04 12.61
CA GLY A 16 -0.27 -10.21 13.40
C GLY A 16 0.01 -11.48 12.63
N THR A 17 0.43 -12.50 13.34
CA THR A 17 0.61 -13.81 12.74
C THR A 17 -0.72 -14.34 12.27
N GLY A 18 -0.71 -15.01 11.15
CA GLY A 18 -1.93 -15.60 10.62
C GLY A 18 -2.88 -14.63 9.96
N ALA A 19 -2.51 -13.35 9.90
CA ALA A 19 -3.39 -12.35 9.30
C ALA A 19 -3.15 -12.20 7.81
N ARG A 20 -2.27 -12.97 7.24
CA ARG A 20 -1.93 -12.83 5.83
C ARG A 20 -3.17 -13.04 4.98
N GLY A 21 -3.47 -12.07 4.11
CA GLY A 21 -4.58 -12.17 3.18
C GLY A 21 -5.95 -12.28 3.81
N ALA A 22 -6.06 -12.13 5.12
CA ALA A 22 -7.33 -12.33 5.81
C ALA A 22 -8.04 -11.01 6.06
N GLY A 23 -8.05 -10.13 5.09
CA GLY A 23 -8.78 -8.87 5.19
C GLY A 23 -8.03 -7.77 5.93
N ALA A 24 -6.82 -8.03 6.37
CA ALA A 24 -6.03 -7.01 7.05
C ALA A 24 -5.57 -5.95 6.05
N GLU A 25 -5.72 -4.70 6.42
CA GLU A 25 -5.25 -3.57 5.63
C GLU A 25 -4.28 -2.76 6.47
N PHE A 26 -3.17 -2.40 5.89
CA PHE A 26 -2.17 -1.58 6.56
C PHE A 26 -2.18 -0.20 5.92
N ARG A 27 -2.76 0.76 6.62
CA ARG A 27 -2.87 2.11 6.10
C ARG A 27 -1.62 2.89 6.40
N LEU A 28 -1.12 3.58 5.38
CA LEU A 28 0.10 4.37 5.47
C LEU A 28 -0.25 5.81 5.15
N PHE A 29 -0.16 6.67 6.15
CA PHE A 29 -0.50 8.07 6.00
C PHE A 29 0.69 8.86 5.49
N ASP A 30 0.42 9.98 4.85
CA ASP A 30 1.45 10.88 4.33
C ASP A 30 2.38 10.19 3.34
N MET A 31 1.84 9.25 2.59
CA MET A 31 2.60 8.57 1.54
C MET A 31 1.90 8.82 0.20
N ASP A 32 2.67 9.28 -0.78
CA ASP A 32 2.17 9.57 -2.11
C ASP A 32 1.68 8.26 -2.77
N PRO A 33 0.37 8.11 -2.96
CA PRO A 33 -0.14 6.86 -3.53
C PRO A 33 0.27 6.64 -4.97
N ASP A 34 0.47 7.71 -5.74
CA ASP A 34 0.88 7.56 -7.14
C ASP A 34 2.30 6.99 -7.22
N ALA A 35 3.20 7.50 -6.40
CA ALA A 35 4.56 6.97 -6.37
C ALA A 35 4.57 5.54 -5.84
N ALA A 36 3.77 5.27 -4.81
CA ALA A 36 3.69 3.92 -4.25
C ALA A 36 3.16 2.92 -5.27
N ALA A 37 2.15 3.31 -6.04
CA ALA A 37 1.59 2.43 -7.05
C ALA A 37 2.62 2.12 -8.14
N ARG A 38 3.40 3.11 -8.54
CA ARG A 38 4.44 2.88 -9.55
C ARG A 38 5.49 1.91 -9.03
N ARG A 39 5.89 2.05 -7.77
CA ARG A 39 6.86 1.15 -7.18
C ARG A 39 6.31 -0.26 -7.02
N ALA A 40 5.03 -0.36 -6.65
CA ALA A 40 4.37 -1.64 -6.53
C ALA A 40 4.35 -2.36 -7.88
N GLU A 41 4.07 -1.64 -8.93
CA GLU A 41 4.03 -2.20 -10.27
C GLU A 41 5.39 -2.77 -10.66
N VAL A 42 6.46 -2.00 -10.40
CA VAL A 42 7.82 -2.45 -10.69
C VAL A 42 8.19 -3.67 -9.85
N ALA A 43 7.71 -3.73 -8.61
CA ALA A 43 8.00 -4.84 -7.72
C ALA A 43 7.15 -6.07 -8.00
N GLY A 44 6.22 -5.99 -8.93
CA GLY A 44 5.36 -7.13 -9.27
C GLY A 44 4.17 -7.29 -8.33
N TRP A 45 3.85 -6.27 -7.57
CA TRP A 45 2.67 -6.30 -6.71
C TRP A 45 1.40 -6.10 -7.55
N TYR A 46 0.28 -6.53 -7.01
CA TYR A 46 -0.99 -6.36 -7.67
C TYR A 46 -1.66 -5.07 -7.21
N ILE A 47 -2.14 -4.27 -8.16
CA ILE A 47 -2.83 -3.03 -7.82
C ILE A 47 -4.32 -3.32 -7.78
N LEU A 48 -4.86 -3.41 -6.56
CA LEU A 48 -6.27 -3.69 -6.37
C LEU A 48 -7.12 -2.48 -6.74
N GLN A 49 -6.64 -1.29 -6.37
CA GLN A 49 -7.30 -0.06 -6.75
C GLN A 49 -6.22 0.97 -7.04
N PRO A 50 -6.22 1.56 -8.24
CA PRO A 50 -5.24 2.59 -8.55
C PRO A 50 -5.46 3.84 -7.71
N PRO A 51 -4.48 4.76 -7.66
CA PRO A 51 -4.65 5.99 -6.90
C PRO A 51 -5.93 6.71 -7.28
N THR A 52 -6.74 7.01 -6.27
CA THR A 52 -8.09 7.55 -6.47
C THR A 52 -8.37 8.57 -5.39
N ASP A 53 -8.96 9.69 -5.78
CA ASP A 53 -9.41 10.71 -4.83
C ASP A 53 -10.67 10.23 -4.14
N LYS A 54 -10.66 10.29 -2.82
CA LYS A 54 -11.80 9.88 -2.02
C LYS A 54 -12.59 11.09 -1.56
N PRO A 55 -13.90 10.91 -1.28
CA PRO A 55 -14.75 12.06 -0.94
C PRO A 55 -14.32 12.83 0.29
N HIS A 56 -13.60 12.21 1.21
CA HIS A 56 -13.20 12.85 2.46
C HIS A 56 -11.84 13.57 2.37
N GLY A 57 -11.36 13.83 1.16
CA GLY A 57 -10.15 14.63 0.98
C GLY A 57 -8.86 13.86 1.06
N LEU A 58 -8.91 12.57 0.82
CA LEU A 58 -7.72 11.73 0.76
C LEU A 58 -7.58 11.14 -0.64
N ARG A 59 -6.33 10.92 -1.04
CA ARG A 59 -6.04 10.16 -2.24
C ARG A 59 -5.34 8.88 -1.80
N GLU A 60 -5.87 7.75 -2.21
CA GLU A 60 -5.41 6.43 -1.74
C GLU A 60 -5.31 5.46 -2.89
N CYS A 61 -4.47 4.44 -2.70
CA CYS A 61 -4.50 3.27 -3.58
C CYS A 61 -4.44 2.01 -2.71
N TYR A 62 -4.84 0.90 -3.28
CA TYR A 62 -4.85 -0.39 -2.61
C TYR A 62 -3.90 -1.31 -3.34
N LEU A 63 -2.89 -1.81 -2.62
CA LEU A 63 -1.83 -2.62 -3.19
C LEU A 63 -1.77 -3.95 -2.48
N LEU A 64 -1.63 -5.03 -3.24
CA LEU A 64 -1.50 -6.36 -2.69
C LEU A 64 -0.06 -6.82 -2.93
N ASP A 65 0.67 -7.09 -1.86
CA ASP A 65 2.05 -7.49 -2.02
C ASP A 65 2.16 -8.97 -2.40
N LEU A 66 3.39 -9.44 -2.57
CA LEU A 66 3.62 -10.80 -3.05
C LEU A 66 3.22 -11.85 -2.02
N GLU A 67 3.01 -11.45 -0.77
CA GLU A 67 2.62 -12.36 0.28
C GLU A 67 1.13 -12.25 0.65
N GLY A 68 0.40 -11.41 -0.05
CA GLY A 68 -1.03 -11.31 0.15
C GLY A 68 -1.48 -10.25 1.15
N TYR A 69 -0.57 -9.40 1.60
CA TYR A 69 -0.95 -8.29 2.47
C TYR A 69 -1.42 -7.10 1.66
N CYS A 70 -2.46 -6.43 2.15
CA CYS A 70 -3.00 -5.24 1.49
C CYS A 70 -2.45 -3.98 2.13
N TRP A 71 -1.83 -3.14 1.34
CA TRP A 71 -1.26 -1.87 1.78
C TRP A 71 -2.04 -0.72 1.17
N VAL A 72 -2.34 0.29 1.98
CA VAL A 72 -3.18 1.41 1.55
C VAL A 72 -2.43 2.72 1.79
N PRO A 73 -1.48 3.05 0.91
CA PRO A 73 -0.83 4.36 1.00
C PRO A 73 -1.80 5.46 0.64
N GLY A 74 -1.71 6.57 1.36
CA GLY A 74 -2.59 7.68 1.10
C GLY A 74 -2.02 9.00 1.58
N SER A 75 -2.51 10.08 1.00
CA SER A 75 -2.10 11.42 1.38
C SER A 75 -3.29 12.35 1.28
N VAL A 76 -3.21 13.46 2.02
CA VAL A 76 -4.25 14.48 2.00
C VAL A 76 -4.17 15.22 0.67
N ILE A 77 -5.32 15.45 0.08
CA ILE A 77 -5.43 16.25 -1.15
C ILE A 77 -5.44 17.71 -0.73
N ALA A 78 -4.48 18.45 -1.21
CA ALA A 78 -4.36 19.88 -0.89
C ALA A 78 -5.39 20.71 -1.65
#